data_d5fe514aaad19a2c4b7a647988a73c27
#
_entry.id   d5fe514aaad19a2c4b7a647988a73c27
#
_cell.length_a   1.000
_cell.length_b   1.000
_cell.length_c   1.000
_cell.angle_alpha   90.00
_cell.angle_beta   90.00
_cell.angle_gamma   90.00
#
_symmetry.space_group_name_H-M   'P 1'
#
loop_
_entity.id
_entity.type
_entity.pdbx_description
1 polymer ?
#
loop_
_entity_poly.entity_id
_entity_poly.type
_entity_poly.pdbx_seq_one_letter_code
_entity_poly.pdbx_strand_id
1 'polypeptide(L)'
;MAGMSADPHYVYGQGQSSRSSYPILLGMVTVEVVGYKERKYRPNFKRIALLSPVFLLILWVALSEVNYFKERYMNGIPTTRRADMYLYLPDTVANSVANVFLGKEQIRLRERQKLLTVKDSYGRSAHLFRKGEYFVSVAKAALARQDYAEFAKYIGTGAQLTPANLEAQRLCADLFFQFQRPLDAYQLLEESLVFAKKDPDYFRQYINRCFMLDQDARLIATAARYLGDKEVSPEIQADLQIAAAQAHFLRGNFTEALKMIKEYQLDQTSDGYLLRCQIRWESGDRPIAMAELDAALAAYPAGIRLLEMKARWLKESGELSRAKDCLDLLAISMPEKPGPLIQSLYLLPGGANRSARAAIVDKAIARYGNQEQAMLDLARFGNETAEVDLTARLANLAKERRFTNRVRFDLVHVECLLNAGRARETILLVDDLYKQAERDQWVPETRMAFEALRTIAYFADGQTEIGSINLQKLMQNRKVPPQVLISASRKLIVAKRYDEANDVLIQAHLQNEANQAVLQQIVQLKLDHPRIAADLEVYLRRLMMNRRPSKEVLQSALRRLNSDVYLFSGNRETLLREIETQLR
;
A
#
# COMPACT_ATOMS: atom_id res chain seq x y z
N MET A 1 -33.77 113.50 41.83
CA MET A 1 -34.51 113.25 40.64
C MET A 1 -34.21 111.80 40.28
N ALA A 2 -34.99 111.00 40.62
CA ALA A 2 -35.93 110.16 39.87
C ALA A 2 -35.23 109.10 39.01
N GLY A 3 -35.58 107.90 39.24
CA GLY A 3 -35.69 106.89 38.32
C GLY A 3 -35.71 105.48 38.90
N MET A 4 -36.86 104.96 39.16
CA MET A 4 -37.14 103.57 39.53
C MET A 4 -36.86 102.65 38.37
N SER A 5 -36.38 101.47 38.65
CA SER A 5 -36.61 100.31 37.79
C SER A 5 -36.70 99.06 38.65
N ALA A 6 -37.86 98.42 38.58
CA ALA A 6 -38.16 97.16 39.21
C ALA A 6 -37.71 96.05 38.25
N ASP A 7 -36.96 95.14 38.74
CA ASP A 7 -36.72 93.82 38.04
C ASP A 7 -37.72 92.77 38.49
N PRO A 8 -38.37 92.08 37.59
CA PRO A 8 -39.17 90.91 37.95
C PRO A 8 -38.28 89.66 38.02
N HIS A 9 -38.27 89.04 39.17
CA HIS A 9 -37.72 87.73 39.41
C HIS A 9 -38.37 86.70 38.51
N TYR A 10 -37.61 86.21 37.51
CA TYR A 10 -37.90 84.95 36.80
C TYR A 10 -37.50 83.81 37.71
N VAL A 11 -38.49 83.13 38.27
CA VAL A 11 -38.34 81.82 38.92
C VAL A 11 -38.16 80.77 37.83
N TYR A 12 -36.93 80.33 37.63
CA TYR A 12 -36.68 79.14 36.81
C TYR A 12 -37.23 77.91 37.53
N GLY A 13 -38.39 77.43 37.04
CA GLY A 13 -38.92 76.15 37.43
C GLY A 13 -37.90 75.05 37.05
N GLN A 14 -37.45 74.36 38.06
CA GLN A 14 -36.65 73.13 37.83
C GLN A 14 -37.58 72.17 37.07
N GLY A 15 -37.38 72.07 35.72
CA GLY A 15 -37.98 71.05 34.91
C GLY A 15 -37.48 69.70 35.39
N GLN A 16 -38.28 68.95 36.05
CA GLN A 16 -38.10 67.54 36.29
C GLN A 16 -37.87 66.89 34.90
N SER A 17 -36.66 66.55 34.57
CA SER A 17 -36.37 65.69 33.40
C SER A 17 -37.13 64.41 33.65
N SER A 18 -38.22 64.19 32.91
CA SER A 18 -39.01 62.95 32.95
C SER A 18 -38.07 61.84 32.43
N ARG A 19 -37.42 61.17 33.37
CA ARG A 19 -36.67 59.92 33.04
C ARG A 19 -37.71 58.85 32.78
N SER A 20 -38.02 58.56 31.52
CA SER A 20 -38.81 57.42 31.18
C SER A 20 -37.93 56.24 31.06
N SER A 21 -38.21 55.18 31.81
CA SER A 21 -37.47 53.89 31.65
C SER A 21 -38.50 52.84 31.22
N TYR A 22 -38.15 52.07 30.20
CA TYR A 22 -38.98 50.95 29.78
C TYR A 22 -38.09 49.70 29.59
N PRO A 23 -38.63 48.54 29.97
CA PRO A 23 -37.91 47.27 29.80
C PRO A 23 -37.98 46.80 28.35
N ILE A 24 -36.86 46.33 27.83
CA ILE A 24 -36.74 45.61 26.55
C ILE A 24 -36.18 44.23 26.81
N LEU A 25 -36.29 43.35 25.83
CA LEU A 25 -35.81 41.96 25.93
C LEU A 25 -36.34 41.25 27.20
N LEU A 26 -37.64 41.21 27.37
CA LEU A 26 -38.31 40.63 28.55
C LEU A 26 -37.80 41.20 29.89
N GLY A 27 -37.34 42.46 29.88
CA GLY A 27 -36.86 43.13 31.09
C GLY A 27 -35.41 42.80 31.49
N MET A 28 -34.67 42.13 30.63
CA MET A 28 -33.22 41.91 30.83
C MET A 28 -32.42 43.19 30.70
N VAL A 29 -32.92 44.14 29.91
CA VAL A 29 -32.27 45.42 29.71
C VAL A 29 -33.35 46.51 29.95
N THR A 30 -33.00 47.50 30.76
CA THR A 30 -33.83 48.69 30.98
C THR A 30 -33.23 49.83 30.17
N VAL A 31 -34.00 50.43 29.29
CA VAL A 31 -33.59 51.61 28.51
C VAL A 31 -34.05 52.85 29.27
N GLU A 32 -33.12 53.64 29.74
CA GLU A 32 -33.36 54.96 30.31
C GLU A 32 -33.15 56.03 29.22
N VAL A 33 -34.21 56.78 28.95
CA VAL A 33 -34.12 57.93 28.04
C VAL A 33 -33.69 59.13 28.87
N VAL A 34 -32.48 59.62 28.60
CA VAL A 34 -31.89 60.77 29.28
C VAL A 34 -31.82 61.91 28.27
N GLY A 35 -32.80 62.86 28.38
CA GLY A 35 -32.83 63.99 27.42
C GLY A 35 -33.35 63.62 26.03
N TYR A 36 -33.24 64.54 25.08
CA TYR A 36 -33.87 64.46 23.75
C TYR A 36 -33.37 63.38 22.79
N LYS A 37 -32.17 62.77 23.04
CA LYS A 37 -31.59 61.77 22.13
C LYS A 37 -30.72 60.69 22.77
N GLU A 38 -30.36 60.77 24.04
CA GLU A 38 -29.48 59.80 24.67
C GLU A 38 -30.25 58.63 25.30
N ARG A 39 -29.97 57.39 24.86
CA ARG A 39 -30.49 56.15 25.43
C ARG A 39 -29.38 55.47 26.21
N LYS A 40 -29.54 55.26 27.51
CA LYS A 40 -28.65 54.45 28.32
C LYS A 40 -29.26 53.07 28.57
N TYR A 41 -28.49 52.04 28.25
CA TYR A 41 -28.88 50.66 28.41
C TYR A 41 -28.32 50.15 29.74
N ARG A 42 -29.22 49.76 30.67
CA ARG A 42 -28.82 49.15 31.94
C ARG A 42 -29.22 47.69 31.97
N PRO A 43 -28.24 46.73 32.07
CA PRO A 43 -28.55 45.32 32.19
C PRO A 43 -29.16 45.01 33.57
N ASN A 44 -30.25 44.28 33.57
CA ASN A 44 -30.83 43.74 34.79
C ASN A 44 -30.29 42.33 35.04
N PHE A 45 -29.18 42.24 35.74
CA PHE A 45 -28.45 40.98 35.97
C PHE A 45 -29.30 39.90 36.64
N LYS A 46 -30.26 40.28 37.54
CA LYS A 46 -31.17 39.30 38.17
C LYS A 46 -32.10 38.64 37.15
N ARG A 47 -32.71 39.43 36.25
CA ARG A 47 -33.56 38.89 35.19
C ARG A 47 -32.77 38.18 34.10
N ILE A 48 -31.59 38.66 33.77
CA ILE A 48 -30.67 37.97 32.85
C ILE A 48 -30.32 36.58 33.41
N ALA A 49 -29.92 36.48 34.68
CA ALA A 49 -29.62 35.22 35.34
C ALA A 49 -30.83 34.27 35.42
N LEU A 50 -32.04 34.79 35.60
CA LEU A 50 -33.25 33.99 35.65
C LEU A 50 -33.71 33.50 34.27
N LEU A 51 -33.59 34.33 33.22
CA LEU A 51 -34.11 34.03 31.88
C LEU A 51 -33.03 33.39 30.96
N SER A 52 -31.75 33.57 31.26
CA SER A 52 -30.69 32.98 30.46
C SER A 52 -30.77 31.46 30.27
N PRO A 53 -31.15 30.63 31.27
CA PRO A 53 -31.32 29.20 31.04
C PRO A 53 -32.43 28.88 30.02
N VAL A 54 -33.52 29.66 30.02
CA VAL A 54 -34.63 29.48 29.06
C VAL A 54 -34.17 29.86 27.64
N PHE A 55 -33.46 30.99 27.49
CA PHE A 55 -32.89 31.38 26.20
C PHE A 55 -31.87 30.39 25.70
N LEU A 56 -31.01 29.89 26.57
CA LEU A 56 -30.03 28.86 26.21
C LEU A 56 -30.72 27.56 25.77
N LEU A 57 -31.80 27.18 26.44
CA LEU A 57 -32.60 26.01 26.05
C LEU A 57 -33.25 26.19 24.66
N ILE A 58 -33.88 27.35 24.42
CA ILE A 58 -34.49 27.67 23.13
C ILE A 58 -33.43 27.67 22.02
N LEU A 59 -32.28 28.30 22.27
CA LEU A 59 -31.17 28.34 21.33
C LEU A 59 -30.65 26.93 21.04
N TRP A 60 -30.51 26.13 22.10
CA TRP A 60 -30.07 24.73 21.94
C TRP A 60 -31.05 23.93 21.09
N VAL A 61 -32.37 24.00 21.35
CA VAL A 61 -33.39 23.32 20.54
C VAL A 61 -33.33 23.81 19.09
N ALA A 62 -33.27 25.13 18.86
CA ALA A 62 -33.19 25.69 17.52
C ALA A 62 -31.94 25.20 16.75
N LEU A 63 -30.78 25.24 17.38
CA LEU A 63 -29.53 24.74 16.76
C LEU A 63 -29.60 23.23 16.51
N SER A 64 -30.22 22.46 17.39
CA SER A 64 -30.39 21.01 17.18
C SER A 64 -31.27 20.72 15.98
N GLU A 65 -32.40 21.44 15.82
CA GLU A 65 -33.26 21.29 14.64
C GLU A 65 -32.58 21.74 13.36
N VAL A 66 -31.86 22.85 13.37
CA VAL A 66 -31.06 23.30 12.21
C VAL A 66 -30.04 22.24 11.80
N ASN A 67 -29.32 21.65 12.76
CA ASN A 67 -28.39 20.58 12.48
C ASN A 67 -29.08 19.32 11.93
N TYR A 68 -30.26 18.96 12.49
CA TYR A 68 -31.06 17.84 11.98
C TYR A 68 -31.47 18.04 10.52
N PHE A 69 -32.02 19.22 10.19
CA PHE A 69 -32.43 19.55 8.82
C PHE A 69 -31.23 19.56 7.86
N LYS A 70 -30.12 20.15 8.29
CA LYS A 70 -28.90 20.18 7.50
C LYS A 70 -28.40 18.77 7.16
N GLU A 71 -28.22 17.90 8.15
CA GLU A 71 -27.68 16.56 7.93
C GLU A 71 -28.66 15.66 7.16
N ARG A 72 -29.95 15.71 7.50
CA ARG A 72 -30.95 14.82 6.90
C ARG A 72 -31.40 15.24 5.51
N TYR A 73 -31.60 16.52 5.28
CA TYR A 73 -32.22 17.02 4.04
C TYR A 73 -31.22 17.71 3.12
N MET A 74 -30.27 18.50 3.63
CA MET A 74 -29.27 19.16 2.78
C MET A 74 -28.12 18.23 2.45
N ASN A 75 -27.62 17.44 3.40
CA ASN A 75 -26.55 16.48 3.20
C ASN A 75 -27.06 15.09 2.78
N GLY A 76 -28.38 14.87 2.77
CA GLY A 76 -29.01 13.65 2.29
C GLY A 76 -28.69 12.40 3.10
N ILE A 77 -28.47 12.51 4.42
CA ILE A 77 -28.11 11.38 5.29
C ILE A 77 -29.35 10.82 5.99
N PRO A 78 -29.96 9.75 5.46
CA PRO A 78 -31.26 9.24 5.96
C PRO A 78 -31.17 8.61 7.35
N THR A 79 -29.99 8.24 7.80
CA THR A 79 -29.74 7.63 9.12
C THR A 79 -29.68 8.64 10.25
N THR A 80 -29.75 9.96 9.96
CA THR A 80 -29.76 11.03 10.99
C THR A 80 -30.99 10.97 11.84
N ARG A 81 -30.85 10.93 13.18
CA ARG A 81 -31.94 10.94 14.18
C ARG A 81 -31.97 12.27 14.91
N ARG A 82 -33.17 12.79 15.17
CA ARG A 82 -33.36 14.03 15.98
C ARG A 82 -32.71 13.92 17.36
N ALA A 83 -32.88 12.78 18.04
CA ALA A 83 -32.29 12.55 19.36
C ALA A 83 -30.78 12.72 19.37
N ASP A 84 -30.10 12.30 18.30
CA ASP A 84 -28.66 12.47 18.18
C ASP A 84 -28.24 13.93 18.10
N MET A 85 -29.03 14.76 17.42
CA MET A 85 -28.76 16.19 17.26
C MET A 85 -28.97 16.96 18.56
N TYR A 86 -30.00 16.60 19.37
CA TYR A 86 -30.20 17.21 20.68
C TYR A 86 -29.06 16.89 21.65
N LEU A 87 -28.50 15.68 21.60
CA LEU A 87 -27.38 15.27 22.43
C LEU A 87 -26.00 15.67 21.84
N TYR A 88 -25.96 16.05 20.57
CA TYR A 88 -24.75 16.48 19.88
C TYR A 88 -24.21 17.84 20.39
N LEU A 89 -25.10 18.81 20.72
CA LEU A 89 -24.69 20.12 21.21
C LEU A 89 -23.98 20.06 22.57
N PRO A 90 -24.46 19.32 23.59
CA PRO A 90 -23.72 19.12 24.82
C PRO A 90 -22.34 18.50 24.62
N ASP A 91 -22.22 17.51 23.73
CA ASP A 91 -20.95 16.91 23.38
C ASP A 91 -20.01 17.93 22.70
N THR A 92 -20.52 18.79 21.85
CA THR A 92 -19.74 19.85 21.20
C THR A 92 -19.22 20.86 22.23
N VAL A 93 -20.04 21.26 23.19
CA VAL A 93 -19.63 22.15 24.28
C VAL A 93 -18.57 21.48 25.16
N ALA A 94 -18.80 20.23 25.55
CA ALA A 94 -17.85 19.46 26.35
C ALA A 94 -16.48 19.30 25.63
N ASN A 95 -16.51 19.05 24.34
CA ASN A 95 -15.30 18.96 23.52
C ASN A 95 -14.59 20.32 23.35
N SER A 96 -15.35 21.43 23.25
CA SER A 96 -14.78 22.77 23.19
C SER A 96 -14.09 23.15 24.50
N VAL A 97 -14.68 22.81 25.63
CA VAL A 97 -14.07 22.98 26.96
C VAL A 97 -12.82 22.07 27.10
N ALA A 98 -12.93 20.82 26.68
CA ALA A 98 -11.81 19.88 26.71
C ALA A 98 -10.64 20.33 25.81
N ASN A 99 -10.93 21.01 24.68
CA ASN A 99 -9.90 21.56 23.78
C ASN A 99 -9.03 22.64 24.45
N VAL A 100 -9.52 23.31 25.47
CA VAL A 100 -8.77 24.30 26.25
C VAL A 100 -7.78 23.63 27.20
N PHE A 101 -8.11 22.44 27.71
CA PHE A 101 -7.33 21.73 28.73
C PHE A 101 -6.56 20.51 28.20
N LEU A 102 -6.94 19.96 27.07
CA LEU A 102 -6.35 18.75 26.48
C LEU A 102 -5.81 19.04 25.07
N GLY A 103 -4.62 18.55 24.76
CA GLY A 103 -4.06 18.68 23.41
C GLY A 103 -4.92 18.02 22.32
N LYS A 104 -4.90 18.57 21.11
CA LYS A 104 -5.72 18.10 19.96
C LYS A 104 -5.62 16.59 19.69
N GLU A 105 -4.47 15.97 19.94
CA GLU A 105 -4.27 14.52 19.77
C GLU A 105 -5.04 13.68 20.79
N GLN A 106 -5.04 14.07 22.05
CA GLN A 106 -5.77 13.36 23.10
C GLN A 106 -7.29 13.41 22.87
N ILE A 107 -7.79 14.48 22.29
CA ILE A 107 -9.21 14.62 21.94
C ILE A 107 -9.57 13.72 20.78
N ARG A 108 -8.72 13.65 19.73
CA ARG A 108 -8.90 12.71 18.61
C ARG A 108 -8.91 11.26 19.09
N LEU A 109 -8.02 10.89 20.00
CA LEU A 109 -7.99 9.55 20.60
C LEU A 109 -9.24 9.25 21.41
N ARG A 110 -9.75 10.21 22.21
CA ARG A 110 -10.99 10.07 22.95
C ARG A 110 -12.23 9.98 22.05
N GLU A 111 -12.32 10.83 21.03
CA GLU A 111 -13.42 10.75 20.05
C GLU A 111 -13.38 9.41 19.31
N ARG A 112 -12.20 8.94 18.97
CA ARG A 112 -11.99 7.64 18.32
C ARG A 112 -12.40 6.49 19.25
N GLN A 113 -12.00 6.49 20.53
CA GLN A 113 -12.45 5.50 21.51
C GLN A 113 -13.97 5.49 21.69
N LYS A 114 -14.62 6.65 21.71
CA LYS A 114 -16.08 6.75 21.77
C LYS A 114 -16.78 6.17 20.53
N LEU A 115 -16.21 6.33 19.33
CA LEU A 115 -16.75 5.72 18.10
C LEU A 115 -16.76 4.19 18.13
N LEU A 116 -15.96 3.57 18.99
CA LEU A 116 -15.79 2.11 19.11
C LEU A 116 -16.84 1.41 19.95
N THR A 117 -17.50 2.15 20.87
CA THR A 117 -18.43 1.58 21.86
C THR A 117 -19.91 1.91 21.56
N VAL A 118 -20.20 2.50 20.37
CA VAL A 118 -21.40 3.32 20.18
C VAL A 118 -22.54 2.65 19.39
N LYS A 119 -22.56 1.32 19.23
CA LYS A 119 -23.61 0.69 18.42
C LYS A 119 -25.05 1.05 18.88
N ASP A 120 -25.25 1.41 20.16
CA ASP A 120 -26.55 1.69 20.76
C ASP A 120 -26.67 3.03 21.52
N SER A 121 -25.72 3.97 21.36
CA SER A 121 -25.74 5.25 22.05
C SER A 121 -26.39 6.37 21.22
N TYR A 122 -26.63 7.51 21.89
CA TYR A 122 -27.17 8.71 21.28
C TYR A 122 -26.13 9.82 21.27
N GLY A 123 -26.34 10.83 20.44
CA GLY A 123 -25.51 12.02 20.38
C GLY A 123 -24.52 12.01 19.22
N ARG A 124 -23.49 12.86 19.34
CA ARG A 124 -22.50 13.11 18.26
C ARG A 124 -21.83 11.85 17.75
N SER A 125 -21.28 11.05 18.66
CA SER A 125 -20.55 9.83 18.29
C SER A 125 -21.46 8.82 17.60
N ALA A 126 -22.69 8.67 18.08
CA ALA A 126 -23.69 7.80 17.47
C ALA A 126 -24.13 8.28 16.08
N HIS A 127 -24.31 9.59 15.92
CA HIS A 127 -24.60 10.17 14.61
C HIS A 127 -23.45 9.96 13.63
N LEU A 128 -22.21 10.25 14.02
CA LEU A 128 -21.02 10.07 13.18
C LEU A 128 -20.85 8.61 12.76
N PHE A 129 -21.06 7.66 13.67
CA PHE A 129 -21.02 6.24 13.35
C PHE A 129 -22.09 5.87 12.31
N ARG A 130 -23.36 6.23 12.52
CA ARG A 130 -24.45 5.97 11.55
C ARG A 130 -24.22 6.65 10.20
N LYS A 131 -23.67 7.85 10.20
CA LYS A 131 -23.26 8.57 9.01
C LYS A 131 -22.14 7.81 8.26
N GLY A 132 -21.16 7.29 9.00
CA GLY A 132 -20.09 6.47 8.45
C GLY A 132 -20.63 5.18 7.81
N GLU A 133 -21.49 4.43 8.51
CA GLU A 133 -22.13 3.23 7.95
C GLU A 133 -22.95 3.52 6.69
N TYR A 134 -23.66 4.64 6.67
CA TYR A 134 -24.36 5.08 5.46
C TYR A 134 -23.39 5.32 4.31
N PHE A 135 -22.28 6.04 4.53
CA PHE A 135 -21.29 6.26 3.48
C PHE A 135 -20.61 4.97 3.01
N VAL A 136 -20.34 4.04 3.92
CA VAL A 136 -19.85 2.71 3.54
C VAL A 136 -20.87 1.98 2.66
N SER A 137 -22.15 2.04 2.99
CA SER A 137 -23.21 1.39 2.19
C SER A 137 -23.32 2.00 0.78
N VAL A 138 -23.23 3.34 0.67
CA VAL A 138 -23.22 4.07 -0.60
C VAL A 138 -21.98 3.70 -1.42
N ALA A 139 -20.81 3.66 -0.78
CA ALA A 139 -19.56 3.26 -1.45
C ALA A 139 -19.65 1.82 -1.99
N LYS A 140 -20.16 0.87 -1.20
CA LYS A 140 -20.34 -0.53 -1.65
C LYS A 140 -21.33 -0.63 -2.82
N ALA A 141 -22.41 0.13 -2.79
CA ALA A 141 -23.37 0.19 -3.90
C ALA A 141 -22.73 0.80 -5.17
N ALA A 142 -21.88 1.83 -5.03
CA ALA A 142 -21.12 2.42 -6.14
C ALA A 142 -20.12 1.40 -6.71
N LEU A 143 -19.40 0.68 -5.87
CA LEU A 143 -18.45 -0.36 -6.30
C LEU A 143 -19.16 -1.49 -7.08
N ALA A 144 -20.33 -1.92 -6.62
CA ALA A 144 -21.15 -2.92 -7.33
C ALA A 144 -21.61 -2.45 -8.73
N ARG A 145 -21.78 -1.14 -8.92
CA ARG A 145 -22.09 -0.52 -10.21
C ARG A 145 -20.85 -0.16 -11.03
N GLN A 146 -19.64 -0.45 -10.50
CA GLN A 146 -18.35 -0.07 -11.10
C GLN A 146 -18.14 1.45 -11.18
N ASP A 147 -18.85 2.24 -10.37
CA ASP A 147 -18.63 3.69 -10.23
C ASP A 147 -17.51 3.94 -9.21
N TYR A 148 -16.27 3.86 -9.71
CA TYR A 148 -15.07 4.03 -8.88
C TYR A 148 -14.90 5.47 -8.37
N ALA A 149 -15.46 6.47 -9.05
CA ALA A 149 -15.37 7.87 -8.62
C ALA A 149 -16.27 8.11 -7.39
N GLU A 150 -17.50 7.63 -7.43
CA GLU A 150 -18.43 7.69 -6.31
C GLU A 150 -17.93 6.82 -5.15
N PHE A 151 -17.43 5.61 -5.41
CA PHE A 151 -16.80 4.73 -4.43
C PHE A 151 -15.69 5.45 -3.67
N ALA A 152 -14.71 6.03 -4.39
CA ALA A 152 -13.56 6.72 -3.79
C ALA A 152 -13.98 7.92 -2.93
N LYS A 153 -15.03 8.65 -3.35
CA LYS A 153 -15.58 9.80 -2.62
C LYS A 153 -16.11 9.42 -1.23
N TYR A 154 -16.80 8.29 -1.11
CA TYR A 154 -17.51 7.94 0.12
C TYR A 154 -16.77 6.96 1.02
N ILE A 155 -15.92 6.05 0.46
CA ILE A 155 -15.27 5.01 1.27
C ILE A 155 -14.29 5.60 2.29
N GLY A 156 -13.51 6.63 1.92
CA GLY A 156 -12.56 7.27 2.84
C GLY A 156 -13.25 7.90 4.05
N THR A 157 -14.32 8.65 3.82
CA THR A 157 -15.11 9.26 4.91
C THR A 157 -15.81 8.17 5.74
N GLY A 158 -16.38 7.16 5.09
CA GLY A 158 -17.02 6.03 5.76
C GLY A 158 -16.06 5.30 6.69
N ALA A 159 -14.90 4.87 6.19
CA ALA A 159 -13.87 4.19 6.96
C ALA A 159 -13.37 5.04 8.15
N GLN A 160 -13.14 6.33 7.94
CA GLN A 160 -12.72 7.24 9.01
C GLN A 160 -13.75 7.33 10.15
N LEU A 161 -15.05 7.33 9.83
CA LEU A 161 -16.13 7.43 10.81
C LEU A 161 -16.49 6.08 11.46
N THR A 162 -16.09 4.96 10.85
CA THR A 162 -16.35 3.60 11.36
C THR A 162 -15.06 2.78 11.49
N PRO A 163 -14.14 3.14 12.38
CA PRO A 163 -12.83 2.47 12.49
C PRO A 163 -12.93 0.98 12.86
N ALA A 164 -14.00 0.54 13.49
CA ALA A 164 -14.27 -0.86 13.82
C ALA A 164 -14.91 -1.65 12.67
N ASN A 165 -15.31 -1.01 11.58
CA ASN A 165 -15.82 -1.69 10.39
C ASN A 165 -14.66 -2.18 9.52
N LEU A 166 -14.19 -3.41 9.79
CA LEU A 166 -13.00 -4.00 9.15
C LEU A 166 -13.13 -4.09 7.63
N GLU A 167 -14.34 -4.32 7.12
CA GLU A 167 -14.58 -4.36 5.67
C GLU A 167 -14.36 -2.98 5.03
N ALA A 168 -14.88 -1.91 5.67
CA ALA A 168 -14.64 -0.54 5.20
C ALA A 168 -13.16 -0.16 5.23
N GLN A 169 -12.44 -0.60 6.27
CA GLN A 169 -10.99 -0.37 6.39
C GLN A 169 -10.23 -1.07 5.26
N ARG A 170 -10.58 -2.33 4.95
CA ARG A 170 -9.99 -3.07 3.82
C ARG A 170 -10.21 -2.37 2.48
N LEU A 171 -11.46 -2.04 2.18
CA LEU A 171 -11.82 -1.36 0.92
C LEU A 171 -11.10 -0.01 0.77
N CYS A 172 -10.99 0.75 1.86
CA CYS A 172 -10.29 2.02 1.86
C CYS A 172 -8.77 1.83 1.70
N ALA A 173 -8.18 0.83 2.35
CA ALA A 173 -6.77 0.50 2.20
C ALA A 173 -6.45 0.04 0.77
N ASP A 174 -7.29 -0.81 0.16
CA ASP A 174 -7.12 -1.23 -1.23
C ASP A 174 -7.18 -0.04 -2.20
N LEU A 175 -8.06 0.94 -1.94
CA LEU A 175 -8.09 2.18 -2.70
C LEU A 175 -6.77 2.97 -2.56
N PHE A 176 -6.23 3.09 -1.35
CA PHE A 176 -4.93 3.76 -1.14
C PHE A 176 -3.79 3.03 -1.86
N PHE A 177 -3.77 1.70 -1.87
CA PHE A 177 -2.79 0.93 -2.65
C PHE A 177 -2.92 1.20 -4.15
N GLN A 178 -4.15 1.27 -4.69
CA GLN A 178 -4.39 1.61 -6.10
C GLN A 178 -3.92 3.03 -6.45
N PHE A 179 -4.09 3.98 -5.53
CA PHE A 179 -3.60 5.36 -5.71
C PHE A 179 -2.11 5.54 -5.37
N GLN A 180 -1.36 4.46 -5.23
CA GLN A 180 0.07 4.48 -4.90
C GLN A 180 0.37 5.25 -3.59
N ARG A 181 -0.52 5.13 -2.60
CA ARG A 181 -0.37 5.68 -1.25
C ARG A 181 -0.22 4.55 -0.21
N PRO A 182 0.84 3.73 -0.29
CA PRO A 182 0.96 2.54 0.56
C PRO A 182 1.10 2.88 2.05
N LEU A 183 1.72 4.00 2.40
CA LEU A 183 1.89 4.40 3.80
C LEU A 183 0.55 4.66 4.48
N ASP A 184 -0.37 5.37 3.80
CA ASP A 184 -1.72 5.63 4.32
C ASP A 184 -2.53 4.32 4.46
N ALA A 185 -2.39 3.42 3.48
CA ALA A 185 -3.01 2.10 3.53
C ALA A 185 -2.54 1.29 4.74
N TYR A 186 -1.21 1.23 4.99
CA TYR A 186 -0.66 0.52 6.15
C TYR A 186 -1.09 1.14 7.46
N GLN A 187 -1.04 2.46 7.57
CA GLN A 187 -1.49 3.15 8.77
C GLN A 187 -2.94 2.80 9.08
N LEU A 188 -3.81 2.83 8.08
CA LEU A 188 -5.22 2.50 8.23
C LEU A 188 -5.42 1.04 8.68
N LEU A 189 -4.72 0.09 8.05
CA LEU A 189 -4.79 -1.32 8.42
C LEU A 189 -4.24 -1.57 9.83
N GLU A 190 -3.08 -1.02 10.19
CA GLU A 190 -2.45 -1.17 11.50
C GLU A 190 -3.32 -0.61 12.63
N GLU A 191 -3.92 0.57 12.40
CA GLU A 191 -4.82 1.18 13.37
C GLU A 191 -6.08 0.36 13.59
N SER A 192 -6.49 -0.44 12.61
CA SER A 192 -7.69 -1.27 12.67
C SER A 192 -7.44 -2.66 13.26
N LEU A 193 -6.17 -3.13 13.37
CA LEU A 193 -5.84 -4.43 13.96
C LEU A 193 -6.36 -4.57 15.39
N VAL A 194 -6.45 -3.48 16.14
CA VAL A 194 -6.98 -3.48 17.51
C VAL A 194 -8.42 -3.98 17.59
N PHE A 195 -9.18 -3.86 16.50
CA PHE A 195 -10.58 -4.32 16.38
C PHE A 195 -10.69 -5.71 15.76
N ALA A 196 -9.61 -6.14 15.08
CA ALA A 196 -9.53 -7.41 14.37
C ALA A 196 -9.00 -8.57 15.25
N LYS A 197 -8.81 -8.40 16.56
CA LYS A 197 -8.22 -9.41 17.47
C LYS A 197 -8.86 -10.80 17.41
N LYS A 198 -10.06 -10.90 16.86
CA LYS A 198 -10.81 -12.15 16.65
C LYS A 198 -11.13 -12.44 15.18
N ASP A 199 -10.50 -11.70 14.25
CA ASP A 199 -10.67 -11.88 12.80
C ASP A 199 -9.32 -12.32 12.17
N PRO A 200 -9.05 -13.64 12.07
CA PRO A 200 -7.80 -14.14 11.48
C PRO A 200 -7.61 -13.72 10.03
N ASP A 201 -8.70 -13.61 9.26
CA ASP A 201 -8.61 -13.26 7.84
C ASP A 201 -8.12 -11.82 7.65
N TYR A 202 -8.48 -10.91 8.57
CA TYR A 202 -7.98 -9.55 8.55
C TYR A 202 -6.45 -9.49 8.82
N PHE A 203 -5.99 -10.24 9.82
CA PHE A 203 -4.56 -10.34 10.12
C PHE A 203 -3.78 -11.00 8.98
N ARG A 204 -4.28 -12.08 8.39
CA ARG A 204 -3.66 -12.75 7.22
C ARG A 204 -3.52 -11.80 6.03
N GLN A 205 -4.56 -11.00 5.74
CA GLN A 205 -4.47 -10.01 4.68
C GLN A 205 -3.41 -8.95 4.96
N TYR A 206 -3.35 -8.44 6.19
CA TYR A 206 -2.30 -7.51 6.61
C TYR A 206 -0.90 -8.13 6.47
N ILE A 207 -0.70 -9.33 6.98
CA ILE A 207 0.56 -10.08 6.89
C ILE A 207 0.98 -10.26 5.42
N ASN A 208 0.06 -10.73 4.58
CA ASN A 208 0.32 -10.93 3.15
C ASN A 208 0.70 -9.61 2.45
N ARG A 209 0.02 -8.51 2.75
CA ARG A 209 0.37 -7.19 2.21
C ARG A 209 1.76 -6.74 2.65
N CYS A 210 2.12 -6.96 3.92
CA CYS A 210 3.48 -6.66 4.41
C CYS A 210 4.54 -7.45 3.62
N PHE A 211 4.35 -8.74 3.39
CA PHE A 211 5.29 -9.55 2.61
C PHE A 211 5.36 -9.14 1.14
N MET A 212 4.22 -8.85 0.50
CA MET A 212 4.16 -8.43 -0.90
C MET A 212 4.89 -7.10 -1.17
N LEU A 213 4.95 -6.22 -0.18
CA LEU A 213 5.49 -4.87 -0.31
C LEU A 213 6.76 -4.65 0.54
N ASP A 214 7.43 -5.74 0.92
CA ASP A 214 8.72 -5.76 1.64
C ASP A 214 8.70 -4.99 2.98
N GLN A 215 7.54 -5.01 3.70
CA GLN A 215 7.35 -4.29 4.97
C GLN A 215 7.63 -5.19 6.20
N ASP A 216 8.69 -5.98 6.16
CA ASP A 216 9.02 -6.96 7.20
C ASP A 216 9.23 -6.32 8.58
N ALA A 217 9.82 -5.11 8.65
CA ALA A 217 10.02 -4.39 9.90
C ALA A 217 8.70 -4.01 10.58
N ARG A 218 7.68 -3.62 9.80
CA ARG A 218 6.33 -3.34 10.33
C ARG A 218 5.68 -4.61 10.87
N LEU A 219 5.85 -5.72 10.15
CA LEU A 219 5.33 -7.01 10.58
C LEU A 219 5.95 -7.48 11.89
N ILE A 220 7.28 -7.35 12.06
CA ILE A 220 7.98 -7.66 13.31
C ILE A 220 7.46 -6.78 14.45
N ALA A 221 7.30 -5.47 14.23
CA ALA A 221 6.77 -4.56 15.23
C ALA A 221 5.32 -4.89 15.61
N THR A 222 4.50 -5.27 14.65
CA THR A 222 3.11 -5.72 14.88
C THR A 222 3.08 -7.01 15.66
N ALA A 223 3.91 -8.00 15.32
CA ALA A 223 4.02 -9.24 16.06
C ALA A 223 4.44 -8.97 17.51
N ALA A 224 5.47 -8.14 17.74
CA ALA A 224 5.90 -7.77 19.09
C ALA A 224 4.77 -7.11 19.92
N ARG A 225 3.84 -6.42 19.29
CA ARG A 225 2.69 -5.79 19.98
C ARG A 225 1.57 -6.76 20.33
N TYR A 226 1.31 -7.76 19.49
CA TYR A 226 0.14 -8.63 19.65
C TYR A 226 0.47 -10.05 20.13
N LEU A 227 1.73 -10.50 20.03
CA LEU A 227 2.15 -11.77 20.61
C LEU A 227 2.07 -11.69 22.13
N GLY A 228 1.39 -12.67 22.74
CA GLY A 228 1.14 -12.70 24.18
C GLY A 228 -0.08 -11.89 24.65
N ASP A 229 -0.75 -11.13 23.79
CA ASP A 229 -2.03 -10.50 24.12
C ASP A 229 -3.14 -11.57 24.19
N LYS A 230 -3.71 -11.75 25.39
CA LYS A 230 -4.74 -12.77 25.68
C LYS A 230 -6.07 -12.54 24.95
N GLU A 231 -6.31 -11.33 24.45
CA GLU A 231 -7.53 -11.01 23.68
C GLU A 231 -7.42 -11.44 22.22
N VAL A 232 -6.21 -11.67 21.72
CA VAL A 232 -5.93 -12.12 20.36
C VAL A 232 -6.19 -13.62 20.24
N SER A 233 -6.92 -14.04 19.20
CA SER A 233 -7.26 -15.45 19.00
C SER A 233 -6.01 -16.32 18.83
N PRO A 234 -6.03 -17.59 19.29
CA PRO A 234 -4.88 -18.52 19.13
C PRO A 234 -4.43 -18.68 17.67
N GLU A 235 -5.36 -18.61 16.73
CA GLU A 235 -5.09 -18.72 15.30
C GLU A 235 -4.25 -17.53 14.81
N ILE A 236 -4.61 -16.31 15.21
CA ILE A 236 -3.83 -15.09 14.90
C ILE A 236 -2.45 -15.16 15.56
N GLN A 237 -2.37 -15.67 16.80
CA GLN A 237 -1.09 -15.85 17.48
C GLN A 237 -0.16 -16.77 16.67
N ALA A 238 -0.67 -17.91 16.19
CA ALA A 238 0.09 -18.84 15.36
C ALA A 238 0.54 -18.21 14.04
N ASP A 239 -0.36 -17.50 13.34
CA ASP A 239 -0.05 -16.80 12.09
C ASP A 239 1.01 -15.72 12.29
N LEU A 240 0.97 -14.96 13.40
CA LEU A 240 1.96 -13.93 13.73
C LEU A 240 3.32 -14.53 14.12
N GLN A 241 3.35 -15.65 14.84
CA GLN A 241 4.60 -16.33 15.22
C GLN A 241 5.39 -16.75 13.99
N ILE A 242 4.73 -17.46 13.06
CA ILE A 242 5.40 -17.91 11.83
C ILE A 242 5.75 -16.73 10.91
N ALA A 243 4.87 -15.74 10.78
CA ALA A 243 5.12 -14.56 9.97
C ALA A 243 6.29 -13.71 10.49
N ALA A 244 6.39 -13.51 11.80
CA ALA A 244 7.52 -12.80 12.41
C ALA A 244 8.84 -13.56 12.23
N ALA A 245 8.86 -14.88 12.43
CA ALA A 245 10.03 -15.70 12.19
C ALA A 245 10.48 -15.61 10.72
N GLN A 246 9.54 -15.65 9.78
CA GLN A 246 9.81 -15.48 8.34
C GLN A 246 10.32 -14.07 8.02
N ALA A 247 9.77 -13.03 8.65
CA ALA A 247 10.22 -11.65 8.47
C ALA A 247 11.67 -11.47 8.98
N HIS A 248 12.01 -12.05 10.12
CA HIS A 248 13.40 -12.08 10.60
C HIS A 248 14.33 -12.81 9.62
N PHE A 249 13.90 -13.97 9.10
CA PHE A 249 14.65 -14.69 8.07
C PHE A 249 14.92 -13.84 6.82
N LEU A 250 13.87 -13.19 6.27
CA LEU A 250 14.00 -12.34 5.08
C LEU A 250 14.94 -11.16 5.30
N ARG A 251 15.04 -10.66 6.52
CA ARG A 251 15.99 -9.60 6.90
C ARG A 251 17.41 -10.12 7.18
N GLY A 252 17.64 -11.43 7.15
CA GLY A 252 18.92 -12.06 7.47
C GLY A 252 19.18 -12.21 8.99
N ASN A 253 18.21 -11.95 9.84
CA ASN A 253 18.28 -12.12 11.28
C ASN A 253 18.05 -13.59 11.65
N PHE A 254 18.92 -14.48 11.18
CA PHE A 254 18.74 -15.93 11.31
C PHE A 254 18.68 -16.41 12.77
N THR A 255 19.48 -15.81 13.64
CA THR A 255 19.49 -16.14 15.07
C THR A 255 18.14 -15.88 15.72
N GLU A 256 17.53 -14.71 15.44
CA GLU A 256 16.21 -14.37 15.99
C GLU A 256 15.11 -15.25 15.37
N ALA A 257 15.19 -15.54 14.07
CA ALA A 257 14.27 -16.46 13.42
C ALA A 257 14.31 -17.86 14.04
N LEU A 258 15.51 -18.43 14.25
CA LEU A 258 15.69 -19.74 14.90
C LEU A 258 15.24 -19.73 16.36
N LYS A 259 15.49 -18.63 17.09
CA LYS A 259 15.00 -18.45 18.45
C LYS A 259 13.47 -18.50 18.51
N MET A 260 12.79 -17.79 17.63
CA MET A 260 11.32 -17.83 17.53
C MET A 260 10.80 -19.22 17.18
N ILE A 261 11.44 -19.90 16.21
CA ILE A 261 11.06 -21.28 15.84
C ILE A 261 11.13 -22.20 17.06
N LYS A 262 12.18 -22.09 17.87
CA LYS A 262 12.35 -22.90 19.09
C LYS A 262 11.39 -22.51 20.20
N GLU A 263 11.23 -21.21 20.45
CA GLU A 263 10.39 -20.67 21.53
C GLU A 263 8.92 -21.03 21.35
N TYR A 264 8.42 -20.92 20.13
CA TYR A 264 7.02 -21.22 19.80
C TYR A 264 6.81 -22.62 19.23
N GLN A 265 7.84 -23.48 19.23
CA GLN A 265 7.79 -24.87 18.71
C GLN A 265 7.27 -24.95 17.27
N LEU A 266 7.60 -23.96 16.43
CA LEU A 266 7.11 -23.88 15.06
C LEU A 266 7.62 -25.02 14.17
N ASP A 267 8.74 -25.66 14.52
CA ASP A 267 9.28 -26.81 13.81
C ASP A 267 8.39 -28.06 13.84
N GLN A 268 7.37 -28.07 14.69
CA GLN A 268 6.30 -29.08 14.66
C GLN A 268 5.27 -28.82 13.56
N THR A 269 5.25 -27.59 13.00
CA THR A 269 4.38 -27.23 11.87
C THR A 269 5.13 -27.39 10.55
N SER A 270 4.41 -27.67 9.46
CA SER A 270 4.99 -27.78 8.11
C SER A 270 5.76 -26.49 7.72
N ASP A 271 5.18 -25.33 8.00
CA ASP A 271 5.74 -24.04 7.59
C ASP A 271 6.98 -23.67 8.42
N GLY A 272 6.95 -23.89 9.74
CA GLY A 272 8.09 -23.62 10.59
C GLY A 272 9.24 -24.60 10.32
N TYR A 273 8.94 -25.87 10.03
CA TYR A 273 9.94 -26.85 9.63
C TYR A 273 10.65 -26.41 8.33
N LEU A 274 9.86 -26.06 7.31
CA LEU A 274 10.40 -25.58 6.04
C LEU A 274 11.23 -24.30 6.22
N LEU A 275 10.78 -23.37 7.07
CA LEU A 275 11.53 -22.16 7.38
C LEU A 275 12.88 -22.48 8.05
N ARG A 276 12.91 -23.44 8.99
CA ARG A 276 14.15 -23.90 9.63
C ARG A 276 15.13 -24.47 8.60
N CYS A 277 14.63 -25.32 7.69
CA CYS A 277 15.45 -25.87 6.62
C CYS A 277 15.99 -24.76 5.68
N GLN A 278 15.17 -23.74 5.36
CA GLN A 278 15.60 -22.59 4.57
C GLN A 278 16.69 -21.79 5.26
N ILE A 279 16.55 -21.52 6.57
CA ILE A 279 17.57 -20.81 7.34
C ILE A 279 18.90 -21.55 7.29
N ARG A 280 18.90 -22.87 7.47
CA ARG A 280 20.14 -23.69 7.39
C ARG A 280 20.76 -23.67 5.99
N TRP A 281 19.91 -23.74 4.95
CA TRP A 281 20.39 -23.63 3.57
C TRP A 281 21.10 -22.30 3.31
N GLU A 282 20.49 -21.21 3.75
CA GLU A 282 21.02 -19.86 3.57
C GLU A 282 22.23 -19.55 4.47
N SER A 283 22.28 -20.11 5.68
CA SER A 283 23.45 -19.98 6.57
C SER A 283 24.67 -20.78 6.12
N GLY A 284 24.51 -21.65 5.10
CA GLY A 284 25.64 -22.41 4.53
C GLY A 284 25.66 -23.90 4.91
N ASP A 285 24.81 -24.33 5.83
CA ASP A 285 24.68 -25.74 6.24
C ASP A 285 23.86 -26.57 5.23
N ARG A 286 24.16 -26.39 3.95
CA ARG A 286 23.40 -26.97 2.83
C ARG A 286 23.27 -28.51 2.90
N PRO A 287 24.34 -29.28 3.23
CA PRO A 287 24.22 -30.73 3.34
C PRO A 287 23.23 -31.16 4.43
N ILE A 288 23.24 -30.47 5.59
CA ILE A 288 22.34 -30.76 6.70
C ILE A 288 20.89 -30.39 6.32
N ALA A 289 20.69 -29.22 5.71
CA ALA A 289 19.38 -28.78 5.23
C ALA A 289 18.78 -29.76 4.22
N MET A 290 19.60 -30.29 3.29
CA MET A 290 19.17 -31.29 2.30
C MET A 290 18.83 -32.62 2.98
N ALA A 291 19.64 -33.09 3.93
CA ALA A 291 19.38 -34.33 4.66
C ALA A 291 18.09 -34.26 5.48
N GLU A 292 17.82 -33.12 6.15
CA GLU A 292 16.55 -32.88 6.86
C GLU A 292 15.36 -32.91 5.90
N LEU A 293 15.49 -32.27 4.74
CA LEU A 293 14.44 -32.26 3.71
C LEU A 293 14.17 -33.66 3.16
N ASP A 294 15.24 -34.47 2.95
CA ASP A 294 15.13 -35.86 2.52
C ASP A 294 14.45 -36.74 3.59
N ALA A 295 14.78 -36.54 4.85
CA ALA A 295 14.13 -37.25 5.96
C ALA A 295 12.64 -36.90 6.06
N ALA A 296 12.27 -35.62 5.86
CA ALA A 296 10.89 -35.20 5.83
C ALA A 296 10.12 -35.80 4.63
N LEU A 297 10.75 -35.87 3.45
CA LEU A 297 10.17 -36.51 2.29
C LEU A 297 10.04 -38.03 2.43
N ALA A 298 10.95 -38.67 3.17
CA ALA A 298 10.79 -40.11 3.49
C ALA A 298 9.57 -40.36 4.37
N ALA A 299 9.26 -39.43 5.30
CA ALA A 299 8.04 -39.51 6.13
C ALA A 299 6.77 -39.09 5.37
N TYR A 300 6.90 -38.14 4.46
CA TYR A 300 5.80 -37.56 3.68
C TYR A 300 6.15 -37.49 2.18
N PRO A 301 6.15 -38.63 1.45
CA PRO A 301 6.60 -38.69 0.05
C PRO A 301 5.82 -37.80 -0.93
N ALA A 302 4.55 -37.51 -0.62
CA ALA A 302 3.68 -36.63 -1.41
C ALA A 302 3.68 -35.17 -0.91
N GLY A 303 4.64 -34.77 -0.09
CA GLY A 303 4.77 -33.43 0.44
C GLY A 303 5.11 -32.42 -0.65
N ILE A 304 4.11 -31.78 -1.24
CA ILE A 304 4.24 -30.87 -2.41
C ILE A 304 5.28 -29.79 -2.13
N ARG A 305 5.15 -29.06 -1.01
CA ARG A 305 6.07 -27.95 -0.66
C ARG A 305 7.51 -28.44 -0.40
N LEU A 306 7.67 -29.62 0.12
CA LEU A 306 8.97 -30.26 0.32
C LEU A 306 9.64 -30.59 -1.03
N LEU A 307 8.87 -31.18 -1.96
CA LEU A 307 9.35 -31.47 -3.32
C LEU A 307 9.69 -30.20 -4.10
N GLU A 308 8.87 -29.16 -4.01
CA GLU A 308 9.15 -27.85 -4.63
C GLU A 308 10.44 -27.23 -4.09
N MET A 309 10.65 -27.30 -2.78
CA MET A 309 11.87 -26.82 -2.14
C MET A 309 13.09 -27.62 -2.59
N LYS A 310 12.98 -28.96 -2.59
CA LYS A 310 14.06 -29.84 -3.04
C LYS A 310 14.42 -29.61 -4.50
N ALA A 311 13.44 -29.49 -5.39
CA ALA A 311 13.67 -29.17 -6.81
C ALA A 311 14.44 -27.86 -6.99
N ARG A 312 14.08 -26.83 -6.22
CA ARG A 312 14.75 -25.54 -6.24
C ARG A 312 16.21 -25.65 -5.79
N TRP A 313 16.48 -26.28 -4.65
CA TRP A 313 17.84 -26.42 -4.11
C TRP A 313 18.74 -27.29 -4.99
N LEU A 314 18.20 -28.37 -5.57
CA LEU A 314 18.94 -29.19 -6.55
C LEU A 314 19.27 -28.39 -7.80
N LYS A 315 18.35 -27.52 -8.28
CA LYS A 315 18.63 -26.61 -9.39
C LYS A 315 19.74 -25.60 -9.03
N GLU A 316 19.68 -25.01 -7.84
CA GLU A 316 20.72 -24.08 -7.34
C GLU A 316 22.08 -24.75 -7.17
N SER A 317 22.10 -26.03 -6.81
CA SER A 317 23.32 -26.84 -6.70
C SER A 317 23.83 -27.41 -8.06
N GLY A 318 23.10 -27.17 -9.15
CA GLY A 318 23.47 -27.67 -10.48
C GLY A 318 23.06 -29.13 -10.72
N GLU A 319 22.37 -29.79 -9.80
CA GLU A 319 21.94 -31.19 -9.91
C GLU A 319 20.65 -31.32 -10.74
N LEU A 320 20.70 -30.89 -12.01
CA LEU A 320 19.52 -30.70 -12.86
C LEU A 320 18.71 -31.98 -13.10
N SER A 321 19.37 -33.15 -13.18
CA SER A 321 18.67 -34.44 -13.35
C SER A 321 17.77 -34.73 -12.15
N ARG A 322 18.31 -34.65 -10.93
CA ARG A 322 17.55 -34.88 -9.69
C ARG A 322 16.45 -33.84 -9.48
N ALA A 323 16.72 -32.58 -9.86
CA ALA A 323 15.71 -31.52 -9.85
C ALA A 323 14.53 -31.88 -10.78
N LYS A 324 14.83 -32.44 -11.96
CA LYS A 324 13.82 -32.90 -12.91
C LYS A 324 12.97 -34.04 -12.34
N ASP A 325 13.60 -35.02 -11.68
CA ASP A 325 12.87 -36.13 -11.04
C ASP A 325 11.85 -35.60 -10.00
N CYS A 326 12.23 -34.58 -9.22
CA CYS A 326 11.30 -33.94 -8.28
C CYS A 326 10.15 -33.22 -8.99
N LEU A 327 10.41 -32.53 -10.11
CA LEU A 327 9.36 -31.86 -10.89
C LEU A 327 8.44 -32.86 -11.60
N ASP A 328 8.96 -33.99 -12.05
CA ASP A 328 8.16 -35.06 -12.65
C ASP A 328 7.22 -35.70 -11.61
N LEU A 329 7.70 -35.93 -10.38
CA LEU A 329 6.85 -36.35 -9.26
C LEU A 329 5.75 -35.32 -8.93
N LEU A 330 6.10 -34.04 -8.91
CA LEU A 330 5.13 -32.95 -8.71
C LEU A 330 4.09 -32.90 -9.83
N ALA A 331 4.50 -33.09 -11.09
CA ALA A 331 3.59 -33.13 -12.23
C ALA A 331 2.62 -34.32 -12.21
N ILE A 332 3.03 -35.43 -11.60
CA ILE A 332 2.18 -36.61 -11.36
C ILE A 332 1.23 -36.33 -10.19
N SER A 333 1.72 -35.74 -9.10
CA SER A 333 0.93 -35.46 -7.90
C SER A 333 -0.10 -34.34 -8.10
N MET A 334 0.19 -33.39 -9.00
CA MET A 334 -0.67 -32.23 -9.29
C MET A 334 -0.90 -32.08 -10.80
N PRO A 335 -1.61 -33.02 -11.43
CA PRO A 335 -1.79 -33.03 -12.88
C PRO A 335 -2.53 -31.82 -13.44
N GLU A 336 -3.32 -31.14 -12.62
CA GLU A 336 -4.07 -29.92 -12.98
C GLU A 336 -3.20 -28.65 -12.96
N LYS A 337 -2.03 -28.67 -12.31
CA LYS A 337 -1.13 -27.51 -12.18
C LYS A 337 -0.06 -27.51 -13.27
N PRO A 338 0.06 -26.46 -14.07
CA PRO A 338 1.04 -26.35 -15.15
C PRO A 338 2.48 -26.10 -14.64
N GLY A 339 2.63 -25.56 -13.42
CA GLY A 339 3.90 -25.10 -12.87
C GLY A 339 5.05 -26.08 -12.97
N PRO A 340 4.93 -27.34 -12.50
CA PRO A 340 6.03 -28.32 -12.57
C PRO A 340 6.49 -28.59 -14.00
N LEU A 341 5.55 -28.72 -14.95
CA LEU A 341 5.88 -28.95 -16.34
C LEU A 341 6.61 -27.77 -16.99
N ILE A 342 6.16 -26.53 -16.70
CA ILE A 342 6.80 -25.32 -17.21
C ILE A 342 8.18 -25.14 -16.55
N GLN A 343 8.33 -25.42 -15.27
CA GLN A 343 9.61 -25.35 -14.57
C GLN A 343 10.64 -26.34 -15.12
N SER A 344 10.20 -27.51 -15.61
CA SER A 344 11.11 -28.48 -16.23
C SER A 344 11.77 -27.95 -17.51
N LEU A 345 11.15 -26.99 -18.21
CA LEU A 345 11.76 -26.30 -19.37
C LEU A 345 13.02 -25.53 -18.99
N TYR A 346 13.05 -24.94 -17.80
CA TYR A 346 14.23 -24.19 -17.29
C TYR A 346 15.40 -25.09 -16.89
N LEU A 347 15.19 -26.39 -16.76
CA LEU A 347 16.26 -27.35 -16.46
C LEU A 347 16.95 -27.85 -17.73
N LEU A 348 16.37 -27.60 -18.91
CA LEU A 348 16.93 -28.03 -20.18
C LEU A 348 17.82 -26.91 -20.75
N PRO A 349 19.17 -27.09 -20.81
CA PRO A 349 20.03 -26.08 -21.40
C PRO A 349 19.70 -25.87 -22.87
N GLY A 350 19.87 -24.64 -23.35
CA GLY A 350 19.63 -24.26 -24.75
C GLY A 350 20.47 -25.06 -25.74
N GLY A 351 20.08 -25.05 -26.99
CA GLY A 351 20.83 -25.67 -28.09
C GLY A 351 20.57 -27.17 -28.28
N ALA A 352 21.26 -28.03 -27.58
CA ALA A 352 21.18 -29.50 -27.74
C ALA A 352 19.81 -30.12 -27.43
N ASN A 353 18.96 -29.44 -26.63
CA ASN A 353 17.68 -29.95 -26.18
C ASN A 353 16.46 -29.31 -26.84
N ARG A 354 16.61 -28.70 -28.03
CA ARG A 354 15.52 -28.00 -28.73
C ARG A 354 14.31 -28.89 -28.99
N SER A 355 14.52 -30.15 -29.42
CA SER A 355 13.41 -31.08 -29.66
C SER A 355 12.68 -31.49 -28.34
N ALA A 356 13.46 -31.71 -27.27
CA ALA A 356 12.89 -32.02 -25.95
C ALA A 356 12.08 -30.87 -25.38
N ARG A 357 12.57 -29.64 -25.53
CA ARG A 357 11.80 -28.43 -25.14
C ARG A 357 10.52 -28.30 -25.96
N ALA A 358 10.57 -28.45 -27.28
CA ALA A 358 9.41 -28.38 -28.15
C ALA A 358 8.34 -29.41 -27.75
N ALA A 359 8.77 -30.66 -27.45
CA ALA A 359 7.83 -31.69 -26.99
C ALA A 359 7.13 -31.34 -25.66
N ILE A 360 7.85 -30.72 -24.71
CA ILE A 360 7.29 -30.27 -23.43
C ILE A 360 6.34 -29.08 -23.66
N VAL A 361 6.71 -28.12 -24.52
CA VAL A 361 5.87 -26.98 -24.92
C VAL A 361 4.57 -27.47 -25.55
N ASP A 362 4.64 -28.40 -26.51
CA ASP A 362 3.45 -28.95 -27.17
C ASP A 362 2.55 -29.71 -26.18
N LYS A 363 3.15 -30.48 -25.26
CA LYS A 363 2.43 -31.14 -24.18
C LYS A 363 1.73 -30.12 -23.25
N ALA A 364 2.41 -29.02 -22.91
CA ALA A 364 1.86 -27.96 -22.08
C ALA A 364 0.67 -27.27 -22.78
N ILE A 365 0.81 -26.94 -24.06
CA ILE A 365 -0.26 -26.32 -24.85
C ILE A 365 -1.45 -27.28 -25.01
N ALA A 366 -1.19 -28.56 -25.31
CA ALA A 366 -2.26 -29.56 -25.45
C ALA A 366 -3.05 -29.75 -24.15
N ARG A 367 -2.37 -29.76 -23.00
CA ARG A 367 -2.99 -30.02 -21.70
C ARG A 367 -3.62 -28.78 -21.07
N TYR A 368 -2.95 -27.64 -21.14
CA TYR A 368 -3.30 -26.42 -20.41
C TYR A 368 -3.66 -25.25 -21.32
N GLY A 369 -3.82 -25.48 -22.64
CA GLY A 369 -4.05 -24.42 -23.63
C GLY A 369 -5.30 -23.56 -23.42
N ASN A 370 -6.23 -24.00 -22.56
CA ASN A 370 -7.42 -23.22 -22.15
C ASN A 370 -7.19 -22.42 -20.85
N GLN A 371 -6.07 -22.63 -20.16
CA GLN A 371 -5.73 -21.92 -18.93
C GLN A 371 -4.86 -20.71 -19.27
N GLU A 372 -5.46 -19.53 -19.24
CA GLU A 372 -4.79 -18.26 -19.58
C GLU A 372 -3.47 -18.06 -18.83
N GLN A 373 -3.48 -18.27 -17.50
CA GLN A 373 -2.30 -18.10 -16.66
C GLN A 373 -1.17 -19.07 -17.03
N ALA A 374 -1.50 -20.34 -17.33
CA ALA A 374 -0.52 -21.34 -17.75
C ALA A 374 0.16 -20.94 -19.07
N MET A 375 -0.62 -20.46 -20.03
CA MET A 375 -0.10 -19.98 -21.31
C MET A 375 0.73 -18.70 -21.15
N LEU A 376 0.38 -17.83 -20.22
CA LEU A 376 1.16 -16.63 -19.90
C LEU A 376 2.50 -16.99 -19.25
N ASP A 377 2.55 -17.97 -18.36
CA ASP A 377 3.78 -18.45 -17.74
C ASP A 377 4.69 -19.14 -18.77
N LEU A 378 4.12 -19.87 -19.74
CA LEU A 378 4.84 -20.42 -20.87
C LEU A 378 5.37 -19.33 -21.81
N ALA A 379 4.60 -18.25 -22.03
CA ALA A 379 5.05 -17.10 -22.81
C ALA A 379 6.21 -16.37 -22.14
N ARG A 380 6.18 -16.25 -20.81
CA ARG A 380 7.31 -15.69 -20.03
C ARG A 380 8.58 -16.53 -20.20
N PHE A 381 8.46 -17.86 -20.14
CA PHE A 381 9.61 -18.73 -20.45
C PHE A 381 10.16 -18.43 -21.86
N GLY A 382 9.31 -18.33 -22.89
CA GLY A 382 9.71 -17.97 -24.25
C GLY A 382 10.39 -16.59 -24.32
N ASN A 383 9.91 -15.62 -23.56
CA ASN A 383 10.53 -14.29 -23.46
C ASN A 383 11.92 -14.34 -22.81
N GLU A 384 12.08 -15.06 -21.69
CA GLU A 384 13.35 -15.19 -20.98
C GLU A 384 14.40 -15.95 -21.78
N THR A 385 13.98 -16.87 -22.64
CA THR A 385 14.85 -17.65 -23.54
C THR A 385 14.97 -17.07 -24.94
N ALA A 386 14.34 -15.92 -25.20
CA ALA A 386 14.27 -15.23 -26.51
C ALA A 386 13.71 -16.12 -27.65
N GLU A 387 12.76 -17.01 -27.32
CA GLU A 387 12.08 -17.89 -28.28
C GLU A 387 10.90 -17.16 -28.96
N VAL A 388 11.20 -16.31 -29.96
CA VAL A 388 10.24 -15.44 -30.63
C VAL A 388 9.06 -16.22 -31.24
N ASP A 389 9.33 -17.37 -31.87
CA ASP A 389 8.28 -18.19 -32.50
C ASP A 389 7.28 -18.74 -31.46
N LEU A 390 7.77 -19.11 -30.28
CA LEU A 390 6.92 -19.56 -29.18
C LEU A 390 6.01 -18.44 -28.67
N THR A 391 6.59 -17.27 -28.41
CA THR A 391 5.78 -16.13 -27.92
C THR A 391 4.78 -15.63 -28.96
N ALA A 392 5.11 -15.63 -30.25
CA ALA A 392 4.18 -15.34 -31.35
C ALA A 392 3.04 -16.37 -31.41
N ARG A 393 3.36 -17.67 -31.31
CA ARG A 393 2.37 -18.76 -31.29
C ARG A 393 1.38 -18.59 -30.12
N LEU A 394 1.88 -18.25 -28.93
CA LEU A 394 1.05 -18.05 -27.74
C LEU A 394 0.21 -16.77 -27.82
N ALA A 395 0.72 -15.69 -28.40
CA ALA A 395 -0.06 -14.47 -28.67
C ALA A 395 -1.22 -14.74 -29.63
N ASN A 396 -1.00 -15.55 -30.69
CA ASN A 396 -2.04 -15.98 -31.60
C ASN A 396 -3.06 -16.90 -30.91
N LEU A 397 -2.59 -17.87 -30.12
CA LEU A 397 -3.47 -18.75 -29.33
C LEU A 397 -4.36 -17.94 -28.38
N ALA A 398 -3.84 -16.89 -27.72
CA ALA A 398 -4.61 -16.02 -26.85
C ALA A 398 -5.72 -15.27 -27.59
N LYS A 399 -5.50 -14.89 -28.85
CA LYS A 399 -6.52 -14.28 -29.73
C LYS A 399 -7.58 -15.30 -30.14
N GLU A 400 -7.17 -16.49 -30.57
CA GLU A 400 -8.06 -17.59 -30.98
C GLU A 400 -8.96 -18.07 -29.81
N ARG A 401 -8.39 -18.20 -28.61
CA ARG A 401 -9.10 -18.63 -27.40
C ARG A 401 -9.86 -17.49 -26.71
N ARG A 402 -9.74 -16.26 -27.19
CA ARG A 402 -10.37 -15.04 -26.64
C ARG A 402 -10.06 -14.85 -25.14
N PHE A 403 -8.80 -15.00 -24.76
CA PHE A 403 -8.39 -14.78 -23.38
C PHE A 403 -8.70 -13.35 -22.94
N THR A 404 -9.07 -13.20 -21.67
CA THR A 404 -9.46 -11.90 -21.09
C THR A 404 -8.32 -10.88 -21.15
N ASN A 405 -7.09 -11.33 -20.84
CA ASN A 405 -5.90 -10.49 -20.79
C ASN A 405 -4.98 -10.71 -22.01
N ARG A 406 -5.55 -10.93 -23.20
CA ARG A 406 -4.79 -11.19 -24.43
C ARG A 406 -3.66 -10.18 -24.67
N VAL A 407 -3.86 -8.93 -24.31
CA VAL A 407 -2.87 -7.85 -24.48
C VAL A 407 -1.57 -8.12 -23.71
N ARG A 408 -1.63 -8.91 -22.63
CA ARG A 408 -0.40 -9.34 -21.90
C ARG A 408 0.47 -10.28 -22.74
N PHE A 409 -0.11 -11.10 -23.59
CA PHE A 409 0.65 -11.96 -24.50
C PHE A 409 1.32 -11.15 -25.60
N ASP A 410 0.61 -10.13 -26.15
CA ASP A 410 1.22 -9.20 -27.11
C ASP A 410 2.38 -8.44 -26.45
N LEU A 411 2.24 -8.00 -25.19
CA LEU A 411 3.30 -7.34 -24.42
C LEU A 411 4.53 -8.25 -24.26
N VAL A 412 4.33 -9.51 -23.84
CA VAL A 412 5.40 -10.50 -23.68
C VAL A 412 6.08 -10.81 -25.02
N HIS A 413 5.33 -10.86 -26.12
CA HIS A 413 5.89 -11.06 -27.45
C HIS A 413 6.75 -9.87 -27.89
N VAL A 414 6.30 -8.65 -27.68
CA VAL A 414 7.06 -7.41 -27.94
C VAL A 414 8.35 -7.39 -27.11
N GLU A 415 8.28 -7.77 -25.84
CA GLU A 415 9.46 -7.92 -24.99
C GLU A 415 10.44 -8.98 -25.51
N CYS A 416 9.94 -10.11 -25.99
CA CYS A 416 10.72 -11.18 -26.55
C CYS A 416 11.49 -10.74 -27.81
N LEU A 417 10.83 -9.98 -28.69
CA LEU A 417 11.48 -9.39 -29.87
C LEU A 417 12.67 -8.50 -29.48
N LEU A 418 12.51 -7.67 -28.44
CA LEU A 418 13.61 -6.86 -27.92
C LEU A 418 14.75 -7.71 -27.34
N ASN A 419 14.43 -8.75 -26.56
CA ASN A 419 15.41 -9.66 -26.00
C ASN A 419 16.17 -10.45 -27.09
N ALA A 420 15.52 -10.72 -28.22
CA ALA A 420 16.11 -11.34 -29.41
C ALA A 420 16.89 -10.36 -30.31
N GLY A 421 17.00 -9.07 -29.92
CA GLY A 421 17.69 -8.04 -30.71
C GLY A 421 16.94 -7.54 -31.96
N ARG A 422 15.63 -7.84 -32.07
CA ARG A 422 14.78 -7.49 -33.24
C ARG A 422 14.07 -6.14 -33.05
N ALA A 423 14.85 -5.08 -32.78
CA ALA A 423 14.35 -3.76 -32.39
C ALA A 423 13.40 -3.12 -33.41
N ARG A 424 13.72 -3.20 -34.71
CA ARG A 424 12.84 -2.64 -35.77
C ARG A 424 11.49 -3.31 -35.82
N GLU A 425 11.46 -4.63 -35.69
CA GLU A 425 10.20 -5.38 -35.67
C GLU A 425 9.37 -5.04 -34.42
N THR A 426 10.05 -4.81 -33.30
CA THR A 426 9.41 -4.32 -32.08
C THR A 426 8.69 -3.00 -32.31
N ILE A 427 9.34 -2.01 -32.95
CA ILE A 427 8.75 -0.70 -33.26
C ILE A 427 7.51 -0.87 -34.13
N LEU A 428 7.64 -1.62 -35.24
CA LEU A 428 6.56 -1.86 -36.18
C LEU A 428 5.36 -2.57 -35.52
N LEU A 429 5.63 -3.59 -34.71
CA LEU A 429 4.57 -4.33 -34.01
C LEU A 429 3.84 -3.46 -33.00
N VAL A 430 4.58 -2.63 -32.22
CA VAL A 430 3.95 -1.72 -31.27
C VAL A 430 3.08 -0.68 -31.97
N ASP A 431 3.56 -0.12 -33.10
CA ASP A 431 2.78 0.85 -33.89
C ASP A 431 1.49 0.22 -34.46
N ASP A 432 1.55 -1.05 -34.85
CA ASP A 432 0.35 -1.79 -35.29
C ASP A 432 -0.62 -2.09 -34.13
N LEU A 433 -0.09 -2.46 -32.97
CA LEU A 433 -0.90 -2.68 -31.78
C LEU A 433 -1.57 -1.40 -31.28
N TYR A 434 -0.93 -0.24 -31.42
CA TYR A 434 -1.54 1.06 -31.10
C TYR A 434 -2.75 1.39 -31.97
N LYS A 435 -2.77 1.00 -33.25
CA LYS A 435 -3.96 1.16 -34.10
C LYS A 435 -5.18 0.37 -33.58
N GLN A 436 -4.92 -0.69 -32.79
CA GLN A 436 -5.96 -1.51 -32.17
C GLN A 436 -6.32 -1.04 -30.75
N ALA A 437 -5.44 -0.29 -30.08
CA ALA A 437 -5.55 0.11 -28.68
C ALA A 437 -6.83 0.89 -28.35
N GLU A 438 -7.35 1.70 -29.29
CA GLU A 438 -8.60 2.44 -29.11
C GLU A 438 -9.82 1.51 -29.16
N ARG A 439 -9.81 0.55 -30.08
CA ARG A 439 -10.87 -0.47 -30.21
C ARG A 439 -10.90 -1.41 -29.01
N ASP A 440 -9.73 -1.77 -28.50
CA ASP A 440 -9.55 -2.72 -27.39
C ASP A 440 -9.62 -2.05 -26.01
N GLN A 441 -9.86 -0.74 -25.93
CA GLN A 441 -9.97 0.06 -24.69
C GLN A 441 -8.85 -0.20 -23.69
N TRP A 442 -7.59 -0.14 -24.16
CA TRP A 442 -6.44 -0.39 -23.30
C TRP A 442 -6.41 0.56 -22.11
N VAL A 443 -6.19 0.00 -20.93
CA VAL A 443 -5.96 0.78 -19.72
C VAL A 443 -4.65 1.59 -19.84
N PRO A 444 -4.55 2.74 -19.17
CA PRO A 444 -3.37 3.62 -19.24
C PRO A 444 -2.05 2.91 -18.95
N GLU A 445 -2.03 1.99 -17.99
CA GLU A 445 -0.85 1.23 -17.59
C GLU A 445 -0.33 0.34 -18.73
N THR A 446 -1.23 -0.29 -19.47
CA THR A 446 -0.87 -1.11 -20.63
C THR A 446 -0.25 -0.24 -21.73
N ARG A 447 -0.83 0.94 -22.01
CA ARG A 447 -0.25 1.88 -22.98
C ARG A 447 1.16 2.32 -22.56
N MET A 448 1.36 2.65 -21.28
CA MET A 448 2.68 3.03 -20.76
C MET A 448 3.71 1.90 -20.87
N ALA A 449 3.29 0.64 -20.69
CA ALA A 449 4.19 -0.50 -20.85
C ALA A 449 4.68 -0.64 -22.30
N PHE A 450 3.79 -0.51 -23.30
CA PHE A 450 4.17 -0.54 -24.71
C PHE A 450 5.03 0.67 -25.10
N GLU A 451 4.71 1.88 -24.58
CA GLU A 451 5.56 3.07 -24.79
C GLU A 451 6.97 2.88 -24.25
N ALA A 452 7.12 2.29 -23.06
CA ALA A 452 8.41 1.98 -22.50
C ALA A 452 9.21 1.02 -23.41
N LEU A 453 8.58 -0.05 -23.91
CA LEU A 453 9.22 -1.00 -24.81
C LEU A 453 9.60 -0.37 -26.15
N ARG A 454 8.73 0.47 -26.72
CA ARG A 454 9.02 1.20 -27.95
C ARG A 454 10.19 2.18 -27.76
N THR A 455 10.22 2.88 -26.64
CA THR A 455 11.33 3.78 -26.28
C THR A 455 12.66 3.04 -26.26
N ILE A 456 12.70 1.85 -25.65
CA ILE A 456 13.88 1.02 -25.60
C ILE A 456 14.26 0.50 -26.99
N ALA A 457 13.26 0.13 -27.79
CA ALA A 457 13.49 -0.31 -29.17
C ALA A 457 14.17 0.77 -30.02
N TYR A 458 13.81 2.06 -29.85
CA TYR A 458 14.52 3.16 -30.51
C TYR A 458 16.00 3.24 -30.10
N PHE A 459 16.32 3.07 -28.82
CA PHE A 459 17.71 3.01 -28.37
C PHE A 459 18.46 1.81 -28.97
N ALA A 460 17.81 0.65 -29.00
CA ALA A 460 18.40 -0.58 -29.52
C ALA A 460 18.59 -0.55 -31.07
N ASP A 461 17.75 0.21 -31.81
CA ASP A 461 17.87 0.44 -33.25
C ASP A 461 18.85 1.60 -33.58
N GLY A 462 19.49 2.22 -32.58
CA GLY A 462 20.42 3.34 -32.76
C GLY A 462 19.75 4.72 -32.92
N GLN A 463 18.43 4.82 -32.81
CA GLN A 463 17.66 6.08 -32.89
C GLN A 463 17.66 6.79 -31.51
N THR A 464 18.84 7.13 -31.03
CA THR A 464 19.05 7.62 -29.64
C THR A 464 18.27 8.89 -29.30
N GLU A 465 18.16 9.84 -30.24
CA GLU A 465 17.44 11.10 -30.01
C GLU A 465 15.94 10.86 -29.77
N ILE A 466 15.32 10.02 -30.61
CA ILE A 466 13.90 9.67 -30.47
C ILE A 466 13.70 8.90 -29.17
N GLY A 467 14.58 7.95 -28.86
CA GLY A 467 14.57 7.23 -27.59
C GLY A 467 14.63 8.16 -26.37
N SER A 468 15.53 9.13 -26.38
CA SER A 468 15.70 10.08 -25.27
C SER A 468 14.47 10.98 -25.08
N ILE A 469 13.87 11.50 -26.17
CA ILE A 469 12.65 12.29 -26.11
C ILE A 469 11.48 11.49 -25.51
N ASN A 470 11.31 10.24 -25.97
CA ASN A 470 10.24 9.39 -25.49
C ASN A 470 10.46 8.97 -24.03
N LEU A 471 11.71 8.68 -23.63
CA LEU A 471 12.06 8.38 -22.25
C LEU A 471 11.74 9.57 -21.33
N GLN A 472 12.10 10.78 -21.74
CA GLN A 472 11.79 11.99 -20.98
C GLN A 472 10.28 12.17 -20.79
N LYS A 473 9.47 11.95 -21.82
CA LYS A 473 8.00 11.98 -21.72
C LYS A 473 7.48 10.93 -20.75
N LEU A 474 8.02 9.70 -20.81
CA LEU A 474 7.66 8.62 -19.89
C LEU A 474 7.99 8.99 -18.44
N MET A 475 9.18 9.56 -18.19
CA MET A 475 9.64 9.97 -16.87
C MET A 475 8.87 11.15 -16.27
N GLN A 476 8.35 12.06 -17.10
CA GLN A 476 7.47 13.15 -16.66
C GLN A 476 6.11 12.65 -16.16
N ASN A 477 5.70 11.47 -16.58
CA ASN A 477 4.44 10.87 -16.17
C ASN A 477 4.60 10.13 -14.83
N ARG A 478 4.23 10.80 -13.73
CA ARG A 478 4.31 10.24 -12.36
C ARG A 478 3.41 9.02 -12.11
N LYS A 479 2.55 8.65 -13.07
CA LYS A 479 1.64 7.51 -12.97
C LYS A 479 2.18 6.24 -13.61
N VAL A 480 3.43 6.23 -14.09
CA VAL A 480 4.03 5.02 -14.66
C VAL A 480 4.22 3.99 -13.55
N PRO A 481 3.68 2.78 -13.68
CA PRO A 481 3.83 1.75 -12.64
C PRO A 481 5.30 1.41 -12.40
N PRO A 482 5.73 1.18 -11.14
CA PRO A 482 7.12 0.81 -10.82
C PRO A 482 7.62 -0.40 -11.60
N GLN A 483 6.76 -1.38 -11.86
CA GLN A 483 7.10 -2.59 -12.62
C GLN A 483 7.48 -2.30 -14.08
N VAL A 484 6.83 -1.31 -14.70
CA VAL A 484 7.17 -0.85 -16.05
C VAL A 484 8.56 -0.22 -16.05
N LEU A 485 8.86 0.62 -15.05
CA LEU A 485 10.16 1.26 -14.89
C LEU A 485 11.27 0.22 -14.62
N ILE A 486 11.01 -0.77 -13.78
CA ILE A 486 11.92 -1.88 -13.50
C ILE A 486 12.23 -2.68 -14.80
N SER A 487 11.21 -3.00 -15.57
CA SER A 487 11.40 -3.71 -16.85
C SER A 487 12.17 -2.85 -17.85
N ALA A 488 11.84 -1.57 -17.95
CA ALA A 488 12.53 -0.63 -18.83
C ALA A 488 14.01 -0.50 -18.47
N SER A 489 14.36 -0.35 -17.18
CA SER A 489 15.74 -0.22 -16.74
C SER A 489 16.60 -1.44 -17.11
N ARG A 490 16.08 -2.66 -16.91
CA ARG A 490 16.78 -3.89 -17.29
C ARG A 490 17.16 -3.90 -18.77
N LYS A 491 16.23 -3.46 -19.62
CA LYS A 491 16.46 -3.42 -21.07
C LYS A 491 17.39 -2.29 -21.49
N LEU A 492 17.34 -1.14 -20.80
CA LEU A 492 18.31 -0.06 -21.00
C LEU A 492 19.73 -0.51 -20.61
N ILE A 493 19.88 -1.32 -19.55
CA ILE A 493 21.17 -1.93 -19.18
C ILE A 493 21.69 -2.83 -20.31
N VAL A 494 20.83 -3.69 -20.87
CA VAL A 494 21.20 -4.54 -22.03
C VAL A 494 21.59 -3.69 -23.24
N ALA A 495 20.90 -2.57 -23.47
CA ALA A 495 21.22 -1.59 -24.51
C ALA A 495 22.44 -0.69 -24.16
N LYS A 496 23.14 -0.95 -23.04
CA LYS A 496 24.30 -0.20 -22.53
C LYS A 496 24.00 1.28 -22.24
N ARG A 497 22.74 1.61 -21.94
CA ARG A 497 22.26 2.96 -21.57
C ARG A 497 22.17 3.06 -20.05
N TYR A 498 23.33 3.10 -19.40
CA TYR A 498 23.44 2.96 -17.94
C TYR A 498 22.96 4.19 -17.18
N ASP A 499 23.19 5.40 -17.71
CA ASP A 499 22.73 6.66 -17.10
C ASP A 499 21.20 6.71 -17.11
N GLU A 500 20.60 6.44 -18.25
CA GLU A 500 19.14 6.41 -18.40
C GLU A 500 18.51 5.29 -17.57
N ALA A 501 19.16 4.13 -17.47
CA ALA A 501 18.71 3.04 -16.62
C ALA A 501 18.72 3.45 -15.14
N ASN A 502 19.76 4.17 -14.70
CA ASN A 502 19.86 4.69 -13.35
C ASN A 502 18.74 5.70 -13.05
N ASP A 503 18.48 6.65 -13.95
CA ASP A 503 17.42 7.65 -13.77
C ASP A 503 16.04 7.00 -13.66
N VAL A 504 15.76 6.00 -14.49
CA VAL A 504 14.51 5.22 -14.45
C VAL A 504 14.36 4.47 -13.12
N LEU A 505 15.44 3.87 -12.63
CA LEU A 505 15.42 3.17 -11.33
C LEU A 505 15.25 4.13 -10.15
N ILE A 506 15.89 5.29 -10.19
CA ILE A 506 15.70 6.34 -9.16
C ILE A 506 14.23 6.80 -9.15
N GLN A 507 13.62 6.99 -10.32
CA GLN A 507 12.20 7.34 -10.40
C GLN A 507 11.31 6.25 -9.83
N ALA A 508 11.60 4.98 -10.10
CA ALA A 508 10.87 3.85 -9.51
C ALA A 508 11.03 3.80 -7.98
N HIS A 509 12.23 4.09 -7.48
CA HIS A 509 12.51 4.15 -6.05
C HIS A 509 11.73 5.28 -5.34
N LEU A 510 11.64 6.45 -5.96
CA LEU A 510 10.86 7.58 -5.41
C LEU A 510 9.36 7.27 -5.26
N GLN A 511 8.82 6.33 -6.05
CA GLN A 511 7.43 5.90 -5.91
C GLN A 511 7.22 4.90 -4.76
N ASN A 512 8.22 4.08 -4.46
CA ASN A 512 8.21 3.11 -3.36
C ASN A 512 9.64 2.87 -2.85
N GLU A 513 10.04 3.64 -1.84
CA GLU A 513 11.40 3.59 -1.27
C GLU A 513 11.77 2.24 -0.64
N ALA A 514 10.78 1.45 -0.24
CA ALA A 514 10.99 0.13 0.39
C ALA A 514 11.06 -1.03 -0.62
N ASN A 515 10.89 -0.77 -1.92
CA ASN A 515 10.88 -1.82 -2.92
C ASN A 515 12.26 -2.47 -3.06
N GLN A 516 12.41 -3.69 -2.51
CA GLN A 516 13.66 -4.44 -2.50
C GLN A 516 14.20 -4.72 -3.91
N ALA A 517 13.32 -5.04 -4.86
CA ALA A 517 13.74 -5.34 -6.24
C ALA A 517 14.33 -4.11 -6.95
N VAL A 518 13.77 -2.92 -6.72
CA VAL A 518 14.30 -1.65 -7.24
C VAL A 518 15.65 -1.36 -6.61
N LEU A 519 15.75 -1.42 -5.28
CA LEU A 519 17.00 -1.17 -4.56
C LEU A 519 18.11 -2.12 -4.99
N GLN A 520 17.79 -3.40 -5.16
CA GLN A 520 18.77 -4.39 -5.61
C GLN A 520 19.28 -4.07 -7.02
N GLN A 521 18.42 -3.64 -7.93
CA GLN A 521 18.86 -3.27 -9.28
C GLN A 521 19.68 -1.98 -9.29
N ILE A 522 19.32 -0.96 -8.47
CA ILE A 522 20.14 0.25 -8.32
C ILE A 522 21.54 -0.12 -7.82
N VAL A 523 21.61 -0.92 -6.75
CA VAL A 523 22.88 -1.34 -6.17
C VAL A 523 23.69 -2.14 -7.17
N GLN A 524 23.09 -3.14 -7.84
CA GLN A 524 23.78 -3.96 -8.84
C GLN A 524 24.31 -3.09 -10.00
N LEU A 525 23.50 -2.21 -10.55
CA LEU A 525 23.90 -1.31 -11.62
C LEU A 525 25.09 -0.42 -11.22
N LYS A 526 25.05 0.13 -9.99
CA LYS A 526 26.13 0.98 -9.45
C LYS A 526 27.41 0.17 -9.11
N LEU A 527 27.26 -1.09 -8.71
CA LEU A 527 28.41 -1.98 -8.50
C LEU A 527 29.13 -2.32 -9.83
N ASP A 528 28.36 -2.56 -10.89
CA ASP A 528 28.90 -2.94 -12.20
C ASP A 528 29.47 -1.73 -12.96
N HIS A 529 28.93 -0.52 -12.73
CA HIS A 529 29.29 0.70 -13.47
C HIS A 529 29.79 1.82 -12.56
N PRO A 530 31.13 1.98 -12.40
CA PRO A 530 31.76 2.95 -11.52
C PRO A 530 31.36 4.40 -11.77
N ARG A 531 31.06 4.76 -13.01
CA ARG A 531 30.76 6.16 -13.40
C ARG A 531 29.49 6.70 -12.73
N ILE A 532 28.53 5.81 -12.42
CA ILE A 532 27.25 6.17 -11.80
C ILE A 532 27.16 5.73 -10.33
N ALA A 533 28.29 5.37 -9.72
CA ALA A 533 28.35 4.76 -8.39
C ALA A 533 28.41 5.78 -7.23
N ALA A 534 28.29 7.09 -7.48
CA ALA A 534 28.46 8.13 -6.47
C ALA A 534 27.65 7.89 -5.18
N ASP A 535 26.42 7.40 -5.30
CA ASP A 535 25.49 7.21 -4.17
C ASP A 535 25.36 5.74 -3.73
N LEU A 536 26.29 4.86 -4.15
CA LEU A 536 26.23 3.42 -3.88
C LEU A 536 26.00 3.10 -2.40
N GLU A 537 26.74 3.77 -1.52
CA GLU A 537 26.67 3.54 -0.06
C GLU A 537 25.27 3.78 0.52
N VAL A 538 24.58 4.81 0.02
CA VAL A 538 23.23 5.14 0.46
C VAL A 538 22.24 4.06 0.09
N TYR A 539 22.27 3.62 -1.18
CA TYR A 539 21.35 2.59 -1.67
C TYR A 539 21.67 1.21 -1.11
N LEU A 540 22.95 0.88 -0.95
CA LEU A 540 23.39 -0.38 -0.34
C LEU A 540 22.91 -0.48 1.12
N ARG A 541 23.06 0.58 1.91
CA ARG A 541 22.55 0.61 3.29
C ARG A 541 21.04 0.45 3.33
N ARG A 542 20.30 1.15 2.49
CA ARG A 542 18.84 1.00 2.38
C ARG A 542 18.44 -0.42 2.01
N LEU A 543 19.14 -1.03 1.05
CA LEU A 543 18.92 -2.41 0.62
C LEU A 543 19.10 -3.39 1.78
N MET A 544 20.20 -3.28 2.54
CA MET A 544 20.48 -4.13 3.71
C MET A 544 19.52 -3.89 4.89
N MET A 545 19.00 -2.68 5.04
CA MET A 545 18.01 -2.35 6.09
C MET A 545 16.64 -2.96 5.82
N ASN A 546 16.26 -3.20 4.56
CA ASN A 546 14.98 -3.80 4.21
C ASN A 546 15.03 -5.33 4.35
N ARG A 547 15.63 -6.01 3.38
CA ARG A 547 15.82 -7.45 3.34
C ARG A 547 17.28 -7.77 3.08
N ARG A 548 17.69 -8.95 3.48
CA ARG A 548 19.05 -9.43 3.18
C ARG A 548 19.24 -9.51 1.66
N PRO A 549 20.27 -8.83 1.10
CA PRO A 549 20.62 -8.98 -0.29
C PRO A 549 21.18 -10.38 -0.59
N SER A 550 21.21 -10.78 -1.86
CA SER A 550 21.87 -12.04 -2.23
C SER A 550 23.37 -12.04 -1.89
N LYS A 551 23.94 -13.21 -1.65
CA LYS A 551 25.37 -13.35 -1.33
C LYS A 551 26.27 -12.76 -2.42
N GLU A 552 25.87 -12.90 -3.68
CA GLU A 552 26.60 -12.37 -4.83
C GLU A 552 26.67 -10.85 -4.80
N VAL A 553 25.54 -10.18 -4.47
CA VAL A 553 25.48 -8.72 -4.35
C VAL A 553 26.35 -8.26 -3.17
N LEU A 554 26.26 -8.93 -2.02
CA LEU A 554 27.08 -8.59 -0.84
C LEU A 554 28.58 -8.79 -1.11
N GLN A 555 28.97 -9.88 -1.77
CA GLN A 555 30.37 -10.12 -2.16
C GLN A 555 30.88 -9.10 -3.19
N SER A 556 30.03 -8.70 -4.14
CA SER A 556 30.38 -7.67 -5.11
C SER A 556 30.51 -6.31 -4.45
N ALA A 557 29.62 -5.99 -3.48
CA ALA A 557 29.71 -4.77 -2.66
C ALA A 557 30.98 -4.75 -1.81
N LEU A 558 31.33 -5.88 -1.17
CA LEU A 558 32.56 -6.01 -0.39
C LEU A 558 33.80 -5.73 -1.24
N ARG A 559 33.90 -6.35 -2.43
CA ARG A 559 35.01 -6.13 -3.37
C ARG A 559 35.07 -4.66 -3.82
N ARG A 560 33.91 -4.06 -4.09
CA ARG A 560 33.82 -2.69 -4.58
C ARG A 560 34.22 -1.67 -3.52
N LEU A 561 33.70 -1.79 -2.30
CA LEU A 561 34.05 -0.92 -1.18
C LEU A 561 35.51 -1.03 -0.75
N ASN A 562 36.17 -2.16 -1.02
CA ASN A 562 37.60 -2.36 -0.79
C ASN A 562 38.48 -1.79 -1.91
N SER A 563 37.91 -1.25 -2.99
CA SER A 563 38.68 -0.59 -4.05
C SER A 563 39.11 0.83 -3.62
N ASP A 564 40.15 1.34 -4.28
CA ASP A 564 40.76 2.64 -3.99
C ASP A 564 39.77 3.81 -4.07
N VAL A 565 38.72 3.68 -4.87
CA VAL A 565 37.68 4.72 -5.04
C VAL A 565 36.97 5.08 -3.74
N TYR A 566 36.86 4.12 -2.80
CA TYR A 566 36.13 4.29 -1.54
C TYR A 566 37.04 4.42 -0.31
N LEU A 567 38.36 4.48 -0.47
CA LEU A 567 39.31 4.55 0.66
C LEU A 567 39.05 5.68 1.64
N PHE A 568 38.54 6.82 1.17
CA PHE A 568 38.29 8.00 1.98
C PHE A 568 36.81 8.21 2.33
N SER A 569 35.95 7.24 2.06
CA SER A 569 34.55 7.32 2.46
C SER A 569 34.39 7.11 3.96
N GLY A 570 33.75 8.07 4.64
CA GLY A 570 33.52 8.03 6.09
C GLY A 570 32.61 6.86 6.56
N ASN A 571 31.84 6.27 5.65
CA ASN A 571 30.91 5.17 5.95
C ASN A 571 31.46 3.78 5.59
N ARG A 572 32.62 3.72 4.93
CA ARG A 572 33.17 2.49 4.38
C ARG A 572 33.33 1.37 5.42
N GLU A 573 34.02 1.65 6.53
CA GLU A 573 34.28 0.64 7.55
C GLU A 573 33.02 0.09 8.19
N THR A 574 32.03 0.94 8.43
CA THR A 574 30.73 0.54 8.99
C THR A 574 30.01 -0.39 8.03
N LEU A 575 29.95 -0.02 6.73
CA LEU A 575 29.32 -0.84 5.70
C LEU A 575 30.03 -2.16 5.50
N LEU A 576 31.38 -2.19 5.51
CA LEU A 576 32.14 -3.44 5.40
C LEU A 576 31.80 -4.40 6.54
N ARG A 577 31.74 -3.92 7.80
CA ARG A 577 31.35 -4.74 8.97
C ARG A 577 29.90 -5.25 8.85
N GLU A 578 28.98 -4.38 8.41
CA GLU A 578 27.57 -4.76 8.20
C GLU A 578 27.44 -5.84 7.12
N ILE A 579 28.17 -5.72 6.00
CA ILE A 579 28.21 -6.72 4.93
C ILE A 579 28.79 -8.05 5.42
N GLU A 580 29.93 -7.99 6.11
CA GLU A 580 30.55 -9.19 6.66
C GLU A 580 29.65 -9.93 7.65
N THR A 581 28.91 -9.17 8.47
CA THR A 581 27.92 -9.73 9.41
C THR A 581 26.79 -10.44 8.66
N GLN A 582 26.32 -9.88 7.55
CA GLN A 582 25.25 -10.50 6.74
C GLN A 582 25.74 -11.66 5.87
N LEU A 583 27.04 -11.77 5.60
CA LEU A 583 27.64 -12.88 4.86
C LEU A 583 27.88 -14.12 5.73
N ARG A 584 28.06 -13.92 7.03
CA ARG A 584 28.14 -15.01 8.02
C ARG A 584 26.77 -15.63 8.28
#